data_717f1ea411c641876032f84e057ea2d4
#
_entry.id   717f1ea411c641876032f84e057ea2d4
#
_cell.length_a   1.000
_cell.length_b   1.000
_cell.length_c   1.000
_cell.angle_alpha   90.00
_cell.angle_beta   90.00
_cell.angle_gamma   90.00
#
_symmetry.space_group_name_H-M   'P 1'
#
loop_
_entity.id
_entity.type
_entity.pdbx_description
1 polymer ?
#
loop_
_entity_poly.entity_id
_entity_poly.type
_entity_poly.pdbx_seq_one_letter_code
_entity_poly.pdbx_strand_id
1 'polypeptide(L)'
;MSEGKKIKGKKPFYKRIWVWVLAVIIIGVIASGGEEEGTEQASTTPKTDVSVEKNETKKEEQVDKEEPEEKVQTAGIGQPLKVGEVVFTVTGTSTATNIGGEYGKNSSGEFFILDVIVKNEGKEAITTDSSFFKLKSGDITYEADTEAGIWANQDNNFFLQDVNPGIENKGKVVFDIPAGTSNLVLQVQTGFWGTETGEISLQ
;
A
#
# COMPACT_ATOMS: atom_id res chain seq x y z
N MET A 1 -5.62 -3.63 56.42
CA MET A 1 -5.95 -2.55 55.47
C MET A 1 -5.71 -3.07 54.09
N SER A 2 -6.80 -3.38 53.38
CA SER A 2 -6.76 -4.00 52.04
C SER A 2 -7.12 -2.93 51.02
N GLU A 3 -6.17 -2.53 50.17
CA GLU A 3 -6.39 -1.56 49.11
C GLU A 3 -7.03 -2.24 47.92
N GLY A 4 -8.25 -1.85 47.57
CA GLY A 4 -9.02 -2.33 46.46
C GLY A 4 -8.51 -1.81 45.10
N LYS A 5 -8.00 -2.68 44.28
CA LYS A 5 -7.55 -2.41 42.91
C LYS A 5 -8.76 -2.09 42.01
N LYS A 6 -8.94 -0.83 41.62
CA LYS A 6 -9.98 -0.41 40.64
C LYS A 6 -9.69 -1.00 39.26
N ILE A 7 -10.53 -1.91 38.82
CA ILE A 7 -10.52 -2.45 37.44
C ILE A 7 -11.13 -1.40 36.52
N LYS A 8 -10.33 -0.82 35.59
CA LYS A 8 -10.83 0.05 34.52
C LYS A 8 -11.63 -0.78 33.53
N GLY A 9 -12.94 -0.61 33.50
CA GLY A 9 -13.84 -1.24 32.52
C GLY A 9 -13.50 -0.82 31.10
N LYS A 10 -13.35 -1.80 30.18
CA LYS A 10 -13.18 -1.58 28.75
C LYS A 10 -14.41 -0.87 28.18
N LYS A 11 -14.23 0.21 27.43
CA LYS A 11 -15.32 0.95 26.78
C LYS A 11 -16.05 0.04 25.79
N PRO A 12 -17.38 -0.01 25.80
CA PRO A 12 -18.13 -0.92 24.93
C PRO A 12 -17.94 -0.56 23.45
N PHE A 13 -17.71 -1.57 22.60
CA PHE A 13 -17.33 -1.48 21.20
C PHE A 13 -18.38 -0.79 20.30
N TYR A 14 -19.66 -0.81 20.69
CA TYR A 14 -20.76 -0.21 19.94
C TYR A 14 -20.75 1.34 19.90
N LYS A 15 -19.88 1.99 20.69
CA LYS A 15 -19.67 3.45 20.65
C LYS A 15 -18.74 3.91 19.53
N ARG A 16 -18.21 3.00 18.72
CA ARG A 16 -17.41 3.36 17.55
C ARG A 16 -18.37 3.61 16.38
N ILE A 17 -18.30 4.81 15.82
CA ILE A 17 -19.14 5.27 14.69
C ILE A 17 -19.17 4.27 13.51
N TRP A 18 -18.08 3.54 13.33
CA TRP A 18 -17.92 2.54 12.27
C TRP A 18 -18.88 1.33 12.39
N VAL A 19 -19.26 0.96 13.60
CA VAL A 19 -20.26 -0.12 13.84
C VAL A 19 -21.64 0.28 13.32
N TRP A 20 -21.98 1.55 13.39
CA TRP A 20 -23.24 2.07 12.87
C TRP A 20 -23.28 2.16 11.34
N VAL A 21 -22.13 2.45 10.70
CA VAL A 21 -21.99 2.44 9.24
C VAL A 21 -22.21 1.04 8.68
N LEU A 22 -21.64 0.01 9.31
CA LEU A 22 -21.85 -1.39 8.94
C LEU A 22 -23.33 -1.82 9.12
N ALA A 23 -23.99 -1.39 10.18
CA ALA A 23 -25.40 -1.69 10.41
C ALA A 23 -26.32 -1.12 9.31
N VAL A 24 -26.03 0.10 8.83
CA VAL A 24 -26.79 0.74 7.73
C VAL A 24 -26.61 0.00 6.41
N ILE A 25 -25.40 -0.49 6.10
CA ILE A 25 -25.10 -1.26 4.88
C ILE A 25 -25.86 -2.59 4.89
N ILE A 26 -25.91 -3.29 6.02
CA ILE A 26 -26.61 -4.58 6.14
C ILE A 26 -28.12 -4.41 5.98
N ILE A 27 -28.72 -3.34 6.52
CA ILE A 27 -30.14 -3.04 6.38
C ILE A 27 -30.47 -2.67 4.91
N GLY A 28 -29.57 -1.96 4.20
CA GLY A 28 -29.75 -1.61 2.80
C GLY A 28 -29.82 -2.83 1.85
N VAL A 29 -29.02 -3.88 2.14
CA VAL A 29 -28.99 -5.11 1.33
C VAL A 29 -30.25 -5.96 1.53
N ILE A 30 -30.84 -5.98 2.73
CA ILE A 30 -32.06 -6.75 3.01
C ILE A 30 -33.31 -6.09 2.42
N ALA A 31 -33.31 -4.76 2.23
CA ALA A 31 -34.44 -4.03 1.66
C ALA A 31 -34.51 -4.06 0.12
N SER A 32 -33.47 -4.57 -0.57
CA SER A 32 -33.37 -4.63 -2.04
C SER A 32 -33.47 -6.05 -2.64
N GLY A 33 -33.89 -7.05 -1.88
CA GLY A 33 -33.97 -8.44 -2.34
C GLY A 33 -35.38 -9.01 -2.28
N GLY A 34 -35.97 -9.23 -3.46
CA GLY A 34 -37.19 -10.01 -3.74
C GLY A 34 -37.94 -9.35 -4.92
N GLU A 35 -38.27 -9.93 -6.01
CA GLU A 35 -38.76 -11.23 -6.42
C GLU A 35 -38.56 -11.43 -7.91
N GLU A 36 -38.58 -12.68 -8.31
CA GLU A 36 -38.39 -13.27 -9.64
C GLU A 36 -39.61 -13.16 -10.57
N GLU A 37 -39.29 -13.48 -11.82
CA GLU A 37 -40.07 -14.14 -12.91
C GLU A 37 -40.80 -13.29 -13.94
N GLY A 38 -40.37 -13.56 -15.19
CA GLY A 38 -41.36 -13.96 -16.21
C GLY A 38 -41.41 -13.14 -17.52
N THR A 39 -40.73 -13.65 -18.56
CA THR A 39 -41.17 -13.79 -19.95
C THR A 39 -41.67 -12.60 -20.79
N GLU A 40 -40.94 -12.48 -21.91
CA GLU A 40 -41.37 -12.33 -23.34
C GLU A 40 -42.02 -11.04 -23.91
N GLN A 41 -41.26 -10.60 -24.89
CA GLN A 41 -41.62 -10.22 -26.29
C GLN A 41 -42.29 -8.89 -26.61
N ALA A 42 -41.60 -8.29 -27.57
CA ALA A 42 -42.06 -7.70 -28.83
C ALA A 42 -42.42 -6.20 -28.87
N SER A 43 -41.53 -5.53 -29.60
CA SER A 43 -41.82 -4.74 -30.78
C SER A 43 -42.65 -3.46 -30.69
N THR A 44 -42.04 -2.47 -31.18
CA THR A 44 -42.44 -1.47 -32.16
C THR A 44 -42.21 -0.03 -31.78
N THR A 45 -41.26 0.58 -32.47
CA THR A 45 -41.24 2.01 -32.83
C THR A 45 -42.45 2.35 -33.70
N PRO A 46 -42.87 3.59 -33.95
CA PRO A 46 -42.03 4.74 -34.26
C PRO A 46 -42.59 6.17 -33.96
N LYS A 47 -41.69 7.13 -34.22
CA LYS A 47 -41.84 8.49 -34.81
C LYS A 47 -42.30 9.66 -33.99
N THR A 48 -41.37 10.63 -33.91
CA THR A 48 -41.39 12.01 -34.47
C THR A 48 -42.36 13.01 -33.83
N ASP A 49 -41.86 14.06 -33.24
CA ASP A 49 -41.81 15.37 -33.89
C ASP A 49 -40.97 16.43 -33.17
N VAL A 50 -40.40 17.24 -33.96
CA VAL A 50 -39.54 18.40 -33.80
C VAL A 50 -40.23 19.55 -33.07
N SER A 51 -39.51 20.24 -32.17
CA SER A 51 -39.60 21.71 -32.17
C SER A 51 -38.40 22.35 -31.48
N VAL A 52 -37.91 23.34 -32.17
CA VAL A 52 -36.70 24.15 -32.05
C VAL A 52 -36.92 25.29 -31.03
N GLU A 53 -35.80 25.77 -30.51
CA GLU A 53 -35.44 27.11 -29.99
C GLU A 53 -35.50 27.34 -28.47
N LYS A 54 -34.38 27.61 -27.82
CA LYS A 54 -33.68 28.90 -27.79
C LYS A 54 -32.49 28.88 -26.82
N ASN A 55 -31.41 29.38 -27.35
CA ASN A 55 -30.15 29.76 -26.79
C ASN A 55 -30.25 30.55 -25.49
N GLU A 56 -29.55 30.12 -24.40
CA GLU A 56 -28.92 31.04 -23.46
C GLU A 56 -27.65 30.45 -22.90
N THR A 57 -26.57 31.08 -23.29
CA THR A 57 -25.20 30.91 -22.84
C THR A 57 -25.10 31.07 -21.33
N LYS A 58 -24.82 30.02 -20.61
CA LYS A 58 -24.32 30.08 -19.25
C LYS A 58 -22.91 29.54 -19.21
N LYS A 59 -21.98 30.46 -19.06
CA LYS A 59 -20.54 30.27 -18.87
C LYS A 59 -20.34 29.34 -17.67
N GLU A 60 -20.01 28.08 -17.92
CA GLU A 60 -19.48 27.21 -16.89
C GLU A 60 -18.04 27.61 -16.63
N GLU A 61 -17.85 28.18 -15.47
CA GLU A 61 -16.56 28.39 -14.84
C GLU A 61 -16.01 27.00 -14.51
N GLN A 62 -15.06 26.51 -15.33
CA GLN A 62 -14.23 25.37 -14.97
C GLN A 62 -13.44 25.77 -13.73
N VAL A 63 -13.90 25.32 -12.60
CA VAL A 63 -13.06 25.21 -11.41
C VAL A 63 -12.11 24.05 -11.69
N ASP A 64 -10.94 24.41 -12.16
CA ASP A 64 -9.76 23.55 -12.19
C ASP A 64 -9.46 23.16 -10.74
N LYS A 65 -9.91 21.98 -10.37
CA LYS A 65 -9.59 21.37 -9.08
C LYS A 65 -8.19 20.81 -9.23
N GLU A 66 -7.19 21.66 -9.05
CA GLU A 66 -5.83 21.19 -8.78
C GLU A 66 -5.91 20.24 -7.58
N GLU A 67 -5.84 18.95 -7.88
CA GLU A 67 -5.53 17.92 -6.91
C GLU A 67 -4.14 18.27 -6.38
N PRO A 68 -3.93 18.39 -5.05
CA PRO A 68 -2.62 18.74 -4.53
C PRO A 68 -1.64 17.67 -5.02
N GLU A 69 -0.70 18.02 -5.87
CA GLU A 69 0.46 17.19 -6.18
C GLU A 69 1.18 16.95 -4.84
N GLU A 70 0.97 15.78 -4.24
CA GLU A 70 1.78 15.32 -3.12
C GLU A 70 3.23 15.31 -3.64
N LYS A 71 4.05 16.21 -3.13
CA LYS A 71 5.48 16.24 -3.43
C LYS A 71 6.09 14.95 -2.89
N VAL A 72 6.23 13.95 -3.77
CA VAL A 72 6.90 12.70 -3.43
C VAL A 72 8.31 13.05 -2.96
N GLN A 73 8.62 12.70 -1.71
CA GLN A 73 9.96 12.89 -1.17
C GLN A 73 10.92 11.92 -1.85
N THR A 74 12.08 12.39 -2.28
CA THR A 74 13.07 11.57 -3.01
C THR A 74 14.42 11.57 -2.30
N ALA A 75 15.11 10.42 -2.37
CA ALA A 75 16.47 10.23 -1.88
C ALA A 75 17.27 9.34 -2.86
N GLY A 76 18.58 9.21 -2.64
CA GLY A 76 19.45 8.26 -3.32
C GLY A 76 19.96 7.17 -2.38
N ILE A 77 20.76 6.24 -2.92
CA ILE A 77 21.44 5.20 -2.12
C ILE A 77 22.34 5.87 -1.08
N GLY A 78 22.31 5.39 0.15
CA GLY A 78 23.03 5.93 1.30
C GLY A 78 22.38 7.13 1.95
N GLN A 79 21.31 7.68 1.39
CA GLN A 79 20.60 8.83 1.95
C GLN A 79 19.36 8.38 2.72
N PRO A 80 19.13 8.88 3.94
CA PRO A 80 17.91 8.59 4.68
C PRO A 80 16.72 9.34 4.06
N LEU A 81 15.61 8.64 3.90
CA LEU A 81 14.32 9.17 3.46
C LEU A 81 13.29 9.00 4.56
N LYS A 82 12.74 10.09 5.06
CA LYS A 82 11.68 10.05 6.06
C LYS A 82 10.32 10.01 5.37
N VAL A 83 9.52 9.01 5.70
CA VAL A 83 8.14 8.85 5.25
C VAL A 83 7.28 8.68 6.51
N GLY A 84 6.44 9.64 6.81
CA GLY A 84 5.73 9.69 8.08
C GLY A 84 6.68 9.72 9.28
N GLU A 85 6.52 8.75 10.16
CA GLU A 85 7.38 8.57 11.34
C GLU A 85 8.47 7.50 11.14
N VAL A 86 8.67 7.01 9.91
CA VAL A 86 9.65 5.98 9.57
C VAL A 86 10.73 6.56 8.65
N VAL A 87 11.98 6.21 8.92
CA VAL A 87 13.11 6.57 8.06
C VAL A 87 13.61 5.31 7.37
N PHE A 88 13.67 5.37 6.05
CA PHE A 88 14.19 4.30 5.18
C PHE A 88 15.54 4.71 4.62
N THR A 89 16.49 3.78 4.58
CA THR A 89 17.79 4.00 3.93
C THR A 89 18.18 2.74 3.17
N VAL A 90 18.38 2.85 1.86
CA VAL A 90 19.02 1.81 1.07
C VAL A 90 20.52 2.01 1.15
N THR A 91 21.26 1.03 1.69
CA THR A 91 22.70 1.14 1.87
C THR A 91 23.49 0.49 0.75
N GLY A 92 22.87 -0.39 -0.04
CA GLY A 92 23.50 -1.05 -1.18
C GLY A 92 22.50 -1.86 -1.99
N THR A 93 22.95 -2.30 -3.16
CA THR A 93 22.22 -3.17 -4.08
C THR A 93 23.13 -4.31 -4.55
N SER A 94 22.54 -5.46 -4.84
CA SER A 94 23.23 -6.59 -5.46
C SER A 94 22.25 -7.42 -6.28
N THR A 95 22.76 -8.34 -7.11
CA THR A 95 21.94 -9.27 -7.88
C THR A 95 22.39 -10.72 -7.65
N ALA A 96 21.46 -11.65 -7.84
CA ALA A 96 21.71 -13.08 -7.75
C ALA A 96 20.69 -13.86 -8.58
N THR A 97 21.03 -15.09 -8.98
CA THR A 97 20.09 -16.02 -9.60
C THR A 97 19.57 -17.09 -8.63
N ASN A 98 20.20 -17.20 -7.46
CA ASN A 98 19.81 -18.10 -6.38
C ASN A 98 20.11 -17.44 -5.02
N ILE A 99 19.22 -17.61 -4.06
CA ILE A 99 19.38 -17.19 -2.67
C ILE A 99 19.11 -18.40 -1.77
N GLY A 100 20.01 -18.69 -0.81
CA GLY A 100 19.87 -19.82 0.12
C GLY A 100 20.51 -21.13 -0.38
N GLY A 101 21.18 -21.12 -1.55
CA GLY A 101 21.91 -22.26 -2.08
C GLY A 101 21.01 -23.43 -2.49
N GLU A 102 21.42 -24.67 -2.21
CA GLU A 102 20.73 -25.89 -2.65
C GLU A 102 19.27 -25.99 -2.15
N TYR A 103 19.00 -25.49 -0.97
CA TYR A 103 17.66 -25.51 -0.35
C TYR A 103 16.89 -24.20 -0.50
N GLY A 104 17.51 -23.22 -1.12
CA GLY A 104 16.97 -21.89 -1.29
C GLY A 104 16.06 -21.74 -2.50
N LYS A 105 15.93 -20.50 -2.97
CA LYS A 105 15.08 -20.14 -4.09
C LYS A 105 15.90 -19.70 -5.30
N ASN A 106 15.52 -20.18 -6.49
CA ASN A 106 16.01 -19.66 -7.77
C ASN A 106 15.08 -18.54 -8.25
N SER A 107 15.65 -17.52 -8.88
CA SER A 107 14.87 -16.48 -9.56
C SER A 107 14.22 -17.01 -10.83
N SER A 108 13.10 -16.38 -11.22
CA SER A 108 12.51 -16.58 -12.54
C SER A 108 13.24 -15.76 -13.63
N GLY A 109 13.77 -14.60 -13.24
CA GLY A 109 14.65 -13.76 -14.03
C GLY A 109 15.97 -13.52 -13.31
N GLU A 110 16.04 -12.48 -12.50
CA GLU A 110 17.19 -12.15 -11.65
C GLU A 110 16.65 -11.58 -10.32
N PHE A 111 17.18 -12.02 -9.20
CA PHE A 111 16.92 -11.37 -7.93
C PHE A 111 17.67 -10.04 -7.86
N PHE A 112 16.94 -8.97 -7.68
CA PHE A 112 17.47 -7.68 -7.29
C PHE A 112 17.32 -7.51 -5.78
N ILE A 113 18.43 -7.34 -5.09
CA ILE A 113 18.52 -7.39 -3.64
C ILE A 113 18.94 -6.02 -3.12
N LEU A 114 18.18 -5.49 -2.17
CA LEU A 114 18.44 -4.23 -1.49
C LEU A 114 18.87 -4.49 -0.05
N ASP A 115 19.96 -3.87 0.39
CA ASP A 115 20.31 -3.75 1.79
C ASP A 115 19.59 -2.51 2.36
N VAL A 116 18.69 -2.70 3.34
CA VAL A 116 17.81 -1.66 3.84
C VAL A 116 17.93 -1.51 5.35
N ILE A 117 17.86 -0.25 5.81
CA ILE A 117 17.68 0.12 7.22
C ILE A 117 16.29 0.77 7.33
N VAL A 118 15.49 0.28 8.27
CA VAL A 118 14.21 0.87 8.69
C VAL A 118 14.35 1.35 10.11
N LYS A 119 14.20 2.65 10.36
CA LYS A 119 14.26 3.27 11.69
C LYS A 119 12.90 3.81 12.06
N ASN A 120 12.43 3.45 13.23
CA ASN A 120 11.21 4.00 13.78
C ASN A 120 11.52 5.29 14.58
N GLU A 121 11.09 6.44 14.06
CA GLU A 121 11.16 7.74 14.75
C GLU A 121 9.82 8.14 15.40
N GLY A 122 8.84 7.24 15.34
CA GLY A 122 7.53 7.43 15.94
C GLY A 122 7.51 7.18 17.45
N LYS A 123 6.31 7.15 18.00
CA LYS A 123 6.05 6.95 19.43
C LYS A 123 5.50 5.57 19.76
N GLU A 124 5.11 4.81 18.75
CA GLU A 124 4.56 3.46 18.87
C GLU A 124 5.44 2.47 18.09
N ALA A 125 5.46 1.20 18.51
CA ALA A 125 6.16 0.18 17.76
C ALA A 125 5.51 -0.02 16.38
N ILE A 126 6.33 -0.25 15.36
CA ILE A 126 5.91 -0.62 14.01
C ILE A 126 6.38 -2.04 13.71
N THR A 127 5.66 -2.77 12.88
CA THR A 127 6.10 -4.07 12.38
C THR A 127 6.63 -3.89 10.96
N THR A 128 7.88 -4.27 10.70
CA THR A 128 8.45 -4.22 9.34
C THR A 128 7.75 -5.25 8.46
N ASP A 129 7.18 -4.80 7.35
CA ASP A 129 6.43 -5.64 6.40
C ASP A 129 6.95 -5.48 4.96
N SER A 130 6.84 -6.55 4.16
CA SER A 130 7.27 -6.53 2.75
C SER A 130 6.46 -5.53 1.91
N SER A 131 5.22 -5.26 2.28
CA SER A 131 4.36 -4.27 1.60
C SER A 131 4.85 -2.83 1.72
N PHE A 132 5.81 -2.57 2.62
CA PHE A 132 6.46 -1.25 2.69
C PHE A 132 7.32 -0.93 1.47
N PHE A 133 7.64 -1.94 0.65
CA PHE A 133 8.62 -1.85 -0.42
C PHE A 133 8.02 -2.27 -1.75
N LYS A 134 8.08 -1.40 -2.75
CA LYS A 134 7.71 -1.67 -4.13
C LYS A 134 8.81 -1.18 -5.05
N LEU A 135 9.26 -2.05 -5.97
CA LEU A 135 10.28 -1.67 -6.94
C LEU A 135 9.60 -1.24 -8.24
N LYS A 136 9.98 -0.07 -8.74
CA LYS A 136 9.43 0.49 -9.98
C LYS A 136 10.47 0.56 -11.07
N SER A 137 10.03 0.32 -12.32
CA SER A 137 10.76 0.61 -13.55
C SER A 137 9.80 1.22 -14.56
N GLY A 138 9.79 2.55 -14.69
CA GLY A 138 8.74 3.27 -15.42
C GLY A 138 7.36 2.98 -14.82
N ASP A 139 6.43 2.52 -15.66
CA ASP A 139 5.06 2.19 -15.26
C ASP A 139 4.91 0.77 -14.66
N ILE A 140 6.00 0.00 -14.61
CA ILE A 140 5.98 -1.37 -14.09
C ILE A 140 6.32 -1.34 -12.59
N THR A 141 5.51 -2.05 -11.80
CA THR A 141 5.73 -2.23 -10.37
C THR A 141 5.96 -3.70 -10.05
N TYR A 142 7.01 -3.98 -9.29
CA TYR A 142 7.35 -5.30 -8.78
C TYR A 142 7.12 -5.32 -7.27
N GLU A 143 6.48 -6.36 -6.78
CA GLU A 143 6.30 -6.61 -5.34
C GLU A 143 7.52 -7.36 -4.78
N ALA A 144 7.80 -7.17 -3.51
CA ALA A 144 8.89 -7.86 -2.84
C ALA A 144 8.61 -9.39 -2.78
N ASP A 145 9.62 -10.18 -3.14
CA ASP A 145 9.59 -11.65 -3.02
C ASP A 145 9.84 -12.06 -1.57
N THR A 146 8.76 -12.36 -0.85
CA THR A 146 8.80 -12.68 0.58
C THR A 146 9.54 -13.99 0.86
N GLU A 147 9.43 -14.99 -0.02
CA GLU A 147 10.13 -16.27 0.14
C GLU A 147 11.63 -16.11 -0.03
N ALA A 148 12.07 -15.44 -1.12
CA ALA A 148 13.48 -15.11 -1.29
C ALA A 148 13.99 -14.19 -0.17
N GLY A 149 13.14 -13.28 0.32
CA GLY A 149 13.43 -12.42 1.46
C GLY A 149 13.71 -13.20 2.76
N ILE A 150 12.99 -14.30 3.03
CA ILE A 150 13.28 -15.18 4.17
C ILE A 150 14.67 -15.78 4.03
N TRP A 151 15.01 -16.31 2.86
CA TRP A 151 16.35 -16.86 2.61
C TRP A 151 17.47 -15.83 2.70
N ALA A 152 17.21 -14.60 2.25
CA ALA A 152 18.18 -13.51 2.32
C ALA A 152 18.43 -12.98 3.74
N ASN A 153 17.51 -13.24 4.67
CA ASN A 153 17.55 -12.77 6.07
C ASN A 153 17.61 -13.91 7.09
N GLN A 154 18.24 -15.05 6.74
CA GLN A 154 18.34 -16.21 7.65
C GLN A 154 19.00 -15.89 8.99
N ASP A 155 19.94 -14.96 9.00
CA ASP A 155 20.69 -14.58 10.19
C ASP A 155 19.97 -13.52 11.05
N ASN A 156 18.90 -12.91 10.52
CA ASN A 156 18.11 -11.92 11.23
C ASN A 156 16.66 -11.95 10.76
N ASN A 157 15.74 -11.61 11.65
CA ASN A 157 14.33 -11.48 11.32
C ASN A 157 14.04 -10.04 10.87
N PHE A 158 14.12 -9.75 9.57
CA PHE A 158 13.84 -8.41 9.06
C PHE A 158 12.35 -8.16 8.93
N PHE A 159 11.61 -9.11 8.33
CA PHE A 159 10.16 -9.00 8.18
C PHE A 159 9.42 -9.57 9.40
N LEU A 160 8.23 -9.03 9.66
CA LEU A 160 7.36 -9.37 10.79
C LEU A 160 8.02 -9.13 12.16
N GLN A 161 9.03 -8.28 12.19
CA GLN A 161 9.74 -7.88 13.40
C GLN A 161 9.22 -6.53 13.88
N ASP A 162 8.90 -6.45 15.17
CA ASP A 162 8.52 -5.20 15.81
C ASP A 162 9.75 -4.32 16.05
N VAL A 163 9.66 -3.08 15.59
CA VAL A 163 10.69 -2.04 15.75
C VAL A 163 10.16 -0.99 16.71
N ASN A 164 10.68 -0.97 17.92
CA ASN A 164 10.29 0.00 18.93
C ASN A 164 10.74 1.43 18.57
N PRO A 165 10.13 2.47 19.15
CA PRO A 165 10.56 3.85 18.99
C PRO A 165 12.05 4.06 19.19
N GLY A 166 12.70 4.73 18.24
CA GLY A 166 14.14 5.03 18.24
C GLY A 166 15.05 3.87 17.80
N ILE A 167 14.50 2.70 17.50
CA ILE A 167 15.28 1.51 17.08
C ILE A 167 15.35 1.42 15.55
N GLU A 168 16.46 0.83 15.07
CA GLU A 168 16.69 0.47 13.67
C GLU A 168 16.57 -1.05 13.48
N ASN A 169 15.89 -1.45 12.41
CA ASN A 169 15.90 -2.81 11.89
C ASN A 169 16.64 -2.83 10.55
N LYS A 170 17.54 -3.79 10.35
CA LYS A 170 18.40 -3.91 9.15
C LYS A 170 18.19 -5.26 8.50
N GLY A 171 18.07 -5.26 7.17
CA GLY A 171 17.91 -6.51 6.43
C GLY A 171 17.90 -6.32 4.94
N LYS A 172 17.44 -7.36 4.26
CA LYS A 172 17.39 -7.40 2.79
C LYS A 172 15.97 -7.47 2.29
N VAL A 173 15.69 -6.68 1.24
CA VAL A 173 14.46 -6.78 0.44
C VAL A 173 14.84 -7.34 -0.92
N VAL A 174 14.11 -8.35 -1.38
CA VAL A 174 14.40 -9.07 -2.63
C VAL A 174 13.26 -8.91 -3.60
N PHE A 175 13.57 -8.66 -4.87
CA PHE A 175 12.61 -8.60 -5.97
C PHE A 175 13.05 -9.56 -7.08
N ASP A 176 12.15 -10.40 -7.59
CA ASP A 176 12.40 -11.23 -8.78
C ASP A 176 11.95 -10.45 -10.02
N ILE A 177 12.91 -9.99 -10.82
CA ILE A 177 12.68 -9.11 -11.96
C ILE A 177 13.32 -9.66 -13.24
N PRO A 178 12.89 -9.25 -14.43
CA PRO A 178 13.60 -9.59 -15.66
C PRO A 178 15.05 -9.11 -15.63
N ALA A 179 15.98 -9.97 -16.06
CA ALA A 179 17.39 -9.61 -16.09
C ALA A 179 17.64 -8.39 -16.98
N GLY A 180 18.49 -7.47 -16.52
CA GLY A 180 18.82 -6.25 -17.24
C GLY A 180 17.77 -5.14 -17.13
N THR A 181 16.78 -5.26 -16.23
CA THR A 181 15.86 -4.17 -15.92
C THR A 181 16.62 -2.95 -15.40
N SER A 182 16.33 -1.77 -15.91
CA SER A 182 17.01 -0.51 -15.60
C SER A 182 16.05 0.57 -15.09
N ASN A 183 16.59 1.74 -14.70
CA ASN A 183 15.83 2.88 -14.18
C ASN A 183 14.99 2.48 -12.95
N LEU A 184 15.63 1.77 -12.04
CA LEU A 184 14.98 1.25 -10.85
C LEU A 184 14.83 2.34 -9.78
N VAL A 185 13.63 2.42 -9.23
CA VAL A 185 13.26 3.29 -8.12
C VAL A 185 12.55 2.45 -7.07
N LEU A 186 12.99 2.54 -5.84
CA LEU A 186 12.29 1.93 -4.71
C LEU A 186 11.25 2.90 -4.20
N GLN A 187 9.99 2.57 -4.31
CA GLN A 187 8.92 3.23 -3.56
C GLN A 187 8.84 2.61 -2.18
N VAL A 188 8.91 3.45 -1.16
CA VAL A 188 8.69 3.08 0.24
C VAL A 188 7.41 3.70 0.75
N GLN A 189 6.73 3.01 1.66
CA GLN A 189 5.48 3.48 2.25
C GLN A 189 5.40 3.12 3.74
N THR A 190 4.60 3.86 4.50
CA THR A 190 4.32 3.59 5.90
C THR A 190 2.89 3.11 6.07
N GLY A 191 2.72 2.14 7.01
CA GLY A 191 1.42 1.58 7.34
C GLY A 191 0.86 0.64 6.27
N PHE A 192 -0.04 -0.24 6.70
CA PHE A 192 -0.67 -1.27 5.86
C PHE A 192 -1.50 -0.67 4.69
N TRP A 193 -1.97 0.55 4.82
CA TRP A 193 -2.79 1.23 3.81
C TRP A 193 -2.02 2.24 2.96
N GLY A 194 -0.68 2.36 3.14
CA GLY A 194 0.17 3.21 2.31
C GLY A 194 -0.27 4.67 2.27
N THR A 195 -0.51 5.26 3.45
CA THR A 195 -1.00 6.64 3.55
C THR A 195 0.07 7.69 3.20
N GLU A 196 1.34 7.34 3.35
CA GLU A 196 2.46 8.21 2.99
C GLU A 196 3.49 7.40 2.21
N THR A 197 4.02 7.98 1.16
CA THR A 197 5.00 7.33 0.26
C THR A 197 6.21 8.22 0.01
N GLY A 198 7.33 7.58 -0.35
CA GLY A 198 8.53 8.25 -0.80
C GLY A 198 9.28 7.38 -1.81
N GLU A 199 10.24 7.95 -2.53
CA GLU A 199 10.98 7.26 -3.58
C GLU A 199 12.48 7.35 -3.36
N ILE A 200 13.19 6.23 -3.53
CA ILE A 200 14.64 6.14 -3.47
C ILE A 200 15.17 5.72 -4.83
N SER A 201 15.94 6.60 -5.48
CA SER A 201 16.63 6.29 -6.73
C SER A 201 17.74 5.27 -6.46
N LEU A 202 17.77 4.20 -7.27
CA LEU A 202 18.72 3.10 -7.15
C LEU A 202 19.84 3.16 -8.22
N GLN A 203 20.05 4.36 -8.78
CA GLN A 203 21.07 4.63 -9.81
C GLN A 203 22.24 5.40 -9.24
#